data_3b18dff0eb74cdd937a311ce8c40480b
#
_entry.id   3b18dff0eb74cdd937a311ce8c40480b
#
_cell.length_a   1.000
_cell.length_b   1.000
_cell.length_c   1.000
_cell.angle_alpha   90.00
_cell.angle_beta   90.00
_cell.angle_gamma   90.00
#
_symmetry.space_group_name_H-M   'P 1'
#
loop_
_entity.id
_entity.type
_entity.pdbx_description
1 polymer ?
#
loop_
_entity_poly.entity_id
_entity_poly.type
_entity_poly.pdbx_seq_one_letter_code
_entity_poly.pdbx_strand_id
1 'polypeptide(L)'
;EKLAVQQAHMVACCEEAAKKFDFGELSDEDKNYTIEMGYNNCDHMVGAIIGEKAGIYKALGLNVNVTKSGETLKALTSGAMDVGYTGIEGAIRAVNQGAPFSMAAANHMGGSRYLVVSNDITEPSQLVGKTISMTAEPEIDPEFLTWSKKLGIPADASSYNIVDMGSQDAMFALKAGQIDAFTCCDPYASIAEFEGFGHILGIGWGAANVDSDATADTWGLCCIYAMSNDFKEKHPELARRLVYAHEMAIEYMYTHPYNAAMMFADGFDVDPYVALRTIYMKTVAEGRTITWHFSEKNIENFENYYTQYPQIPEEEIPRVSDVSKFMTTDISKDAGVDDFDEFIKKNVDDKFPLGMKFEDWYNEAKKIDDISDDEAVDISKTATSYLNKDLKDRQSYE
;
A
#
# COMPACT_ATOMS: atom_id res chain seq x y z
N GLU A 1 -21.24 -5.44 21.19
CA GLU A 1 -22.46 -5.89 20.48
C GLU A 1 -22.52 -5.31 19.04
N LYS A 2 -22.33 -4.00 18.86
CA LYS A 2 -22.31 -3.35 17.54
C LYS A 2 -21.14 -3.83 16.67
N LEU A 3 -19.95 -4.00 17.22
CA LEU A 3 -18.79 -4.52 16.48
C LEU A 3 -19.04 -5.94 16.00
N ALA A 4 -19.68 -6.77 16.83
CA ALA A 4 -20.04 -8.13 16.46
C ALA A 4 -21.10 -8.18 15.34
N VAL A 5 -22.06 -7.25 15.33
CA VAL A 5 -23.08 -7.14 14.26
C VAL A 5 -22.43 -6.66 12.96
N GLN A 6 -21.53 -5.69 13.01
CA GLN A 6 -20.77 -5.24 11.84
C GLN A 6 -19.90 -6.36 11.27
N GLN A 7 -19.22 -7.12 12.13
CA GLN A 7 -18.42 -8.28 11.71
C GLN A 7 -19.30 -9.36 11.06
N ALA A 8 -20.49 -9.62 11.60
CA ALA A 8 -21.44 -10.57 11.02
C ALA A 8 -21.93 -10.12 9.63
N HIS A 9 -22.21 -8.84 9.45
CA HIS A 9 -22.57 -8.27 8.14
C HIS A 9 -21.43 -8.39 7.12
N MET A 10 -20.20 -8.14 7.55
CA MET A 10 -19.02 -8.26 6.71
C MET A 10 -18.78 -9.69 6.26
N VAL A 11 -18.89 -10.66 7.18
CA VAL A 11 -18.76 -12.09 6.89
C VAL A 11 -19.82 -12.53 5.89
N ALA A 12 -21.08 -12.13 6.05
CA ALA A 12 -22.17 -12.48 5.13
C ALA A 12 -21.92 -11.95 3.70
N CYS A 13 -21.44 -10.73 3.56
CA CYS A 13 -21.07 -10.14 2.26
C CYS A 13 -19.96 -10.94 1.57
N CYS A 14 -18.94 -11.32 2.32
CA CYS A 14 -17.81 -12.09 1.79
C CYS A 14 -18.19 -13.54 1.47
N GLU A 15 -19.05 -14.17 2.27
CA GLU A 15 -19.59 -15.52 2.00
C GLU A 15 -20.40 -15.55 0.69
N GLU A 16 -21.19 -14.51 0.44
CA GLU A 16 -21.96 -14.41 -0.80
C GLU A 16 -21.04 -14.23 -2.01
N ALA A 17 -20.02 -13.39 -1.90
CA ALA A 17 -19.02 -13.23 -2.95
C ALA A 17 -18.24 -14.53 -3.20
N ALA A 18 -17.88 -15.25 -2.15
CA ALA A 18 -17.17 -16.53 -2.25
C ALA A 18 -17.98 -17.63 -2.97
N LYS A 19 -19.32 -17.57 -2.92
CA LYS A 19 -20.20 -18.51 -3.65
C LYS A 19 -20.07 -18.40 -5.16
N LYS A 20 -19.59 -17.28 -5.68
CA LYS A 20 -19.33 -17.09 -7.12
C LYS A 20 -18.05 -17.79 -7.57
N PHE A 21 -17.26 -18.24 -6.62
CA PHE A 21 -15.97 -18.85 -6.83
C PHE A 21 -16.15 -20.38 -6.90
N ASP A 22 -16.17 -20.92 -8.10
CA ASP A 22 -16.35 -22.36 -8.32
C ASP A 22 -14.99 -23.08 -8.22
N PHE A 23 -14.51 -23.25 -7.01
CA PHE A 23 -13.36 -24.10 -6.74
C PHE A 23 -13.82 -25.49 -6.30
N GLY A 24 -13.04 -26.49 -6.70
CA GLY A 24 -13.22 -27.84 -6.21
C GLY A 24 -13.02 -27.95 -4.68
N GLU A 25 -13.35 -29.09 -4.11
CA GLU A 25 -13.09 -29.34 -2.71
C GLU A 25 -11.58 -29.37 -2.42
N LEU A 26 -11.19 -28.81 -1.28
CA LEU A 26 -9.82 -28.93 -0.79
C LEU A 26 -9.51 -30.35 -0.32
N SER A 27 -8.31 -30.83 -0.57
CA SER A 27 -7.79 -32.07 0.03
C SER A 27 -7.73 -31.93 1.56
N ASP A 28 -7.68 -33.06 2.26
CA ASP A 28 -7.53 -33.05 3.72
C ASP A 28 -6.22 -32.37 4.15
N GLU A 29 -5.17 -32.52 3.37
CA GLU A 29 -3.89 -31.83 3.61
C GLU A 29 -4.07 -30.30 3.54
N ASP A 30 -4.71 -29.80 2.48
CA ASP A 30 -4.92 -28.37 2.27
C ASP A 30 -5.91 -27.77 3.29
N LYS A 31 -6.96 -28.52 3.69
CA LYS A 31 -7.87 -28.09 4.75
C LYS A 31 -7.18 -27.84 6.09
N ASN A 32 -6.13 -28.59 6.37
CA ASN A 32 -5.39 -28.53 7.63
C ASN A 32 -4.09 -27.72 7.55
N TYR A 33 -3.73 -27.24 6.34
CA TYR A 33 -2.52 -26.45 6.14
C TYR A 33 -2.70 -25.03 6.68
N THR A 34 -1.76 -24.59 7.54
CA THR A 34 -1.71 -23.21 7.99
C THR A 34 -0.83 -22.39 7.07
N ILE A 35 -1.44 -21.43 6.38
CA ILE A 35 -0.75 -20.53 5.47
C ILE A 35 -0.08 -19.42 6.27
N GLU A 36 1.22 -19.24 6.10
CA GLU A 36 1.96 -18.14 6.72
C GLU A 36 1.97 -16.92 5.79
N MET A 37 1.35 -15.84 6.23
CA MET A 37 1.21 -14.59 5.48
C MET A 37 1.81 -13.42 6.25
N GLY A 38 2.56 -12.56 5.55
CA GLY A 38 3.15 -11.37 6.13
C GLY A 38 2.81 -10.09 5.39
N TYR A 39 2.84 -8.98 6.12
CA TYR A 39 2.75 -7.64 5.54
C TYR A 39 3.54 -6.64 6.40
N ASN A 40 4.07 -5.61 5.75
CA ASN A 40 4.72 -4.51 6.45
C ASN A 40 3.68 -3.49 6.95
N ASN A 41 4.08 -2.69 7.92
CA ASN A 41 3.26 -1.58 8.41
C ASN A 41 3.29 -0.40 7.40
N CYS A 42 2.68 -0.60 6.26
CA CYS A 42 2.60 0.36 5.16
C CYS A 42 1.15 0.48 4.71
N ASP A 43 0.68 1.69 4.51
CA ASP A 43 -0.74 2.04 4.33
C ASP A 43 -1.47 1.37 3.17
N HIS A 44 -0.75 0.88 2.21
CA HIS A 44 -1.33 0.17 1.07
C HIS A 44 -1.25 -1.36 1.18
N MET A 45 -0.72 -1.89 2.28
CA MET A 45 -0.66 -3.33 2.56
C MET A 45 -1.84 -3.78 3.44
N VAL A 46 -3.03 -3.30 3.15
CA VAL A 46 -4.25 -3.48 3.96
C VAL A 46 -4.96 -4.80 3.65
N GLY A 47 -4.69 -5.40 2.51
CA GLY A 47 -5.41 -6.58 2.02
C GLY A 47 -5.39 -7.77 2.98
N ALA A 48 -4.28 -8.02 3.68
CA ALA A 48 -4.17 -9.11 4.66
C ALA A 48 -5.13 -8.90 5.85
N ILE A 49 -5.18 -7.68 6.37
CA ILE A 49 -6.07 -7.32 7.50
C ILE A 49 -7.54 -7.42 7.09
N ILE A 50 -7.88 -6.93 5.91
CA ILE A 50 -9.25 -7.04 5.38
C ILE A 50 -9.61 -8.51 5.16
N GLY A 51 -8.73 -9.28 4.56
CA GLY A 51 -8.94 -10.71 4.32
C GLY A 51 -9.26 -11.48 5.60
N GLU A 52 -8.56 -11.16 6.68
CA GLU A 52 -8.79 -11.76 7.98
C GLU A 52 -10.06 -11.22 8.65
N LYS A 53 -10.16 -9.92 8.83
CA LYS A 53 -11.21 -9.29 9.63
C LYS A 53 -12.59 -9.30 8.97
N ALA A 54 -12.65 -9.21 7.65
CA ALA A 54 -13.88 -9.33 6.89
C ALA A 54 -14.35 -10.80 6.72
N GLY A 55 -13.54 -11.77 7.12
CA GLY A 55 -13.88 -13.19 7.01
C GLY A 55 -13.68 -13.77 5.61
N ILE A 56 -12.93 -13.08 4.74
CA ILE A 56 -12.68 -13.54 3.37
C ILE A 56 -11.92 -14.86 3.36
N TYR A 57 -10.86 -14.98 4.14
CA TYR A 57 -10.07 -16.21 4.20
C TYR A 57 -10.92 -17.38 4.67
N LYS A 58 -11.69 -17.16 5.72
CA LYS A 58 -12.60 -18.18 6.26
C LYS A 58 -13.65 -18.61 5.24
N ALA A 59 -14.24 -17.66 4.52
CA ALA A 59 -15.24 -17.93 3.48
C ALA A 59 -14.69 -18.79 2.34
N LEU A 60 -13.39 -18.67 2.05
CA LEU A 60 -12.68 -19.45 1.04
C LEU A 60 -12.05 -20.75 1.58
N GLY A 61 -12.30 -21.09 2.84
CA GLY A 61 -11.75 -22.30 3.45
C GLY A 61 -10.25 -22.21 3.75
N LEU A 62 -9.71 -21.00 3.86
CA LEU A 62 -8.29 -20.75 4.09
C LEU A 62 -8.00 -20.55 5.58
N ASN A 63 -7.00 -21.26 6.08
CA ASN A 63 -6.48 -21.11 7.43
C ASN A 63 -5.18 -20.29 7.35
N VAL A 64 -5.29 -18.99 7.61
CA VAL A 64 -4.18 -18.03 7.41
C VAL A 64 -3.72 -17.46 8.75
N ASN A 65 -2.41 -17.59 8.99
CA ASN A 65 -1.73 -16.90 10.08
C ASN A 65 -1.16 -15.59 9.54
N VAL A 66 -1.78 -14.46 9.87
CA VAL A 66 -1.42 -13.12 9.38
C VAL A 66 -0.47 -12.45 10.36
N THR A 67 0.71 -12.06 9.90
CA THR A 67 1.75 -11.42 10.71
C THR A 67 2.15 -10.06 10.14
N LYS A 68 2.02 -9.02 10.95
CA LYS A 68 2.56 -7.69 10.66
C LYS A 68 4.04 -7.66 11.03
N SER A 69 4.93 -7.52 10.05
CA SER A 69 6.37 -7.60 10.27
C SER A 69 7.17 -6.85 9.21
N GLY A 70 8.17 -6.08 9.63
CA GLY A 70 9.18 -5.51 8.75
C GLY A 70 10.09 -6.55 8.08
N GLU A 71 10.03 -7.81 8.52
CA GLU A 71 10.86 -8.92 8.03
C GLU A 71 10.17 -9.78 6.96
N THR A 72 9.04 -9.33 6.41
CA THR A 72 8.26 -10.10 5.42
C THR A 72 9.10 -10.50 4.21
N LEU A 73 9.84 -9.58 3.62
CA LEU A 73 10.72 -9.89 2.48
C LEU A 73 11.78 -10.94 2.82
N LYS A 74 12.39 -10.81 3.98
CA LYS A 74 13.39 -11.77 4.47
C LYS A 74 12.80 -13.15 4.67
N ALA A 75 11.59 -13.23 5.23
CA ALA A 75 10.88 -14.48 5.41
C ALA A 75 10.49 -15.15 4.07
N LEU A 76 10.04 -14.36 3.09
CA LEU A 76 9.81 -14.84 1.72
C LEU A 76 11.09 -15.35 1.07
N THR A 77 12.20 -14.63 1.25
CA THR A 77 13.51 -14.99 0.69
C THR A 77 14.07 -16.28 1.29
N SER A 78 13.85 -16.50 2.59
CA SER A 78 14.29 -17.72 3.29
C SER A 78 13.36 -18.93 3.08
N GLY A 79 12.17 -18.71 2.50
CA GLY A 79 11.16 -19.76 2.36
C GLY A 79 10.33 -20.01 3.62
N ALA A 80 10.46 -19.16 4.65
CA ALA A 80 9.71 -19.28 5.90
C ALA A 80 8.27 -18.74 5.81
N MET A 81 7.91 -18.08 4.70
CA MET A 81 6.61 -17.49 4.47
C MET A 81 6.04 -17.95 3.13
N ASP A 82 4.75 -18.26 3.11
CA ASP A 82 4.08 -18.75 1.91
C ASP A 82 3.66 -17.62 0.98
N VAL A 83 3.17 -16.53 1.54
CA VAL A 83 2.64 -15.38 0.82
C VAL A 83 2.88 -14.11 1.62
N GLY A 84 3.11 -12.99 0.93
CA GLY A 84 3.35 -11.73 1.62
C GLY A 84 3.18 -10.51 0.74
N TYR A 85 2.83 -9.41 1.39
CA TYR A 85 2.82 -8.08 0.79
C TYR A 85 4.20 -7.45 0.99
N THR A 86 4.83 -7.04 -0.09
CA THR A 86 6.18 -6.45 -0.02
C THR A 86 6.40 -5.40 -1.11
N GLY A 87 7.37 -4.52 -0.88
CA GLY A 87 7.75 -3.49 -1.85
C GLY A 87 8.43 -4.08 -3.08
N ILE A 88 8.23 -3.43 -4.21
CA ILE A 88 8.73 -3.89 -5.52
C ILE A 88 10.25 -3.91 -5.59
N GLU A 89 10.93 -2.88 -5.08
CA GLU A 89 12.38 -2.74 -5.20
C GLU A 89 13.11 -3.92 -4.54
N GLY A 90 12.82 -4.18 -3.28
CA GLY A 90 13.43 -5.29 -2.54
C GLY A 90 13.07 -6.65 -3.13
N ALA A 91 11.84 -6.80 -3.62
CA ALA A 91 11.39 -8.03 -4.27
C ALA A 91 12.18 -8.32 -5.55
N ILE A 92 12.38 -7.32 -6.41
CA ILE A 92 13.18 -7.47 -7.64
C ILE A 92 14.61 -7.90 -7.31
N ARG A 93 15.25 -7.21 -6.38
CA ARG A 93 16.63 -7.51 -5.97
C ARG A 93 16.76 -8.92 -5.40
N ALA A 94 15.80 -9.32 -4.56
CA ALA A 94 15.80 -10.66 -3.96
C ALA A 94 15.61 -11.76 -5.01
N VAL A 95 14.66 -11.61 -5.92
CA VAL A 95 14.41 -12.61 -6.98
C VAL A 95 15.59 -12.71 -7.95
N ASN A 96 16.20 -11.58 -8.32
CA ASN A 96 17.41 -11.56 -9.13
C ASN A 96 18.58 -12.34 -8.48
N GLN A 97 18.61 -12.38 -7.16
CA GLN A 97 19.60 -13.14 -6.37
C GLN A 97 19.18 -14.57 -6.08
N GLY A 98 18.06 -15.02 -6.64
CA GLY A 98 17.60 -16.39 -6.53
C GLY A 98 16.58 -16.66 -5.42
N ALA A 99 15.97 -15.63 -4.84
CA ALA A 99 14.91 -15.82 -3.84
C ALA A 99 13.74 -16.64 -4.43
N PRO A 100 13.20 -17.61 -3.67
CA PRO A 100 12.26 -18.62 -4.18
C PRO A 100 10.81 -18.16 -4.16
N PHE A 101 10.53 -16.94 -4.61
CA PHE A 101 9.18 -16.42 -4.73
C PHE A 101 9.00 -15.64 -6.04
N SER A 102 7.76 -15.37 -6.39
CA SER A 102 7.41 -14.52 -7.53
C SER A 102 6.21 -13.64 -7.20
N MET A 103 5.96 -12.65 -8.04
CA MET A 103 4.77 -11.82 -7.95
C MET A 103 3.57 -12.57 -8.49
N ALA A 104 2.57 -12.83 -7.66
CA ALA A 104 1.32 -13.47 -8.03
C ALA A 104 0.24 -12.47 -8.45
N ALA A 105 0.28 -11.25 -7.92
CA ALA A 105 -0.58 -10.13 -8.30
C ALA A 105 0.07 -8.81 -7.90
N ALA A 106 -0.42 -7.71 -8.45
CA ALA A 106 -0.12 -6.39 -7.93
C ALA A 106 -0.92 -6.14 -6.64
N ASN A 107 -0.53 -5.12 -5.91
CA ASN A 107 -1.26 -4.62 -4.76
C ASN A 107 -1.43 -3.10 -4.82
N HIS A 108 -0.36 -2.37 -5.10
CA HIS A 108 -0.37 -0.93 -5.18
C HIS A 108 0.54 -0.45 -6.31
N MET A 109 0.09 0.60 -7.00
CA MET A 109 0.80 1.23 -8.10
C MET A 109 1.22 2.66 -7.74
N GLY A 110 2.22 3.17 -8.44
CA GLY A 110 2.56 4.59 -8.47
C GLY A 110 3.50 5.08 -7.38
N GLY A 111 3.68 4.32 -6.33
CA GLY A 111 4.48 4.75 -5.19
C GLY A 111 3.75 5.77 -4.32
N SER A 112 4.17 5.86 -3.08
CA SER A 112 3.63 6.78 -2.10
C SER A 112 4.66 6.91 -0.98
N ARG A 113 5.63 7.81 -1.19
CA ARG A 113 6.64 8.14 -0.18
C ARG A 113 6.59 9.61 0.16
N TYR A 114 6.97 9.91 1.37
CA TYR A 114 6.89 11.24 1.94
C TYR A 114 8.22 11.64 2.56
N LEU A 115 8.57 12.91 2.38
CA LEU A 115 9.60 13.57 3.16
C LEU A 115 8.91 14.33 4.29
N VAL A 116 9.05 13.83 5.50
CA VAL A 116 8.46 14.41 6.72
C VAL A 116 9.52 15.15 7.49
N VAL A 117 9.24 16.37 7.91
CA VAL A 117 10.16 17.23 8.65
C VAL A 117 9.57 17.70 9.97
N SER A 118 10.47 18.04 10.90
CA SER A 118 10.10 18.74 12.14
C SER A 118 9.38 20.04 11.84
N ASN A 119 8.44 20.44 12.70
CA ASN A 119 7.71 21.70 12.55
C ASN A 119 8.61 22.95 12.66
N ASP A 120 9.85 22.81 13.13
CA ASP A 120 10.86 23.89 13.12
C ASP A 120 11.36 24.20 11.70
N ILE A 121 11.18 23.27 10.77
CA ILE A 121 11.54 23.45 9.36
C ILE A 121 10.32 23.99 8.63
N THR A 122 10.33 25.29 8.36
CA THR A 122 9.25 26.01 7.67
C THR A 122 9.58 26.34 6.21
N GLU A 123 10.87 26.31 5.88
CA GLU A 123 11.42 26.55 4.54
C GLU A 123 12.29 25.39 4.13
N PRO A 124 12.24 24.92 2.86
CA PRO A 124 13.07 23.79 2.43
C PRO A 124 14.56 23.93 2.69
N SER A 125 15.10 25.14 2.53
CA SER A 125 16.53 25.44 2.76
C SER A 125 17.01 25.15 4.17
N GLN A 126 16.12 25.18 5.15
CA GLN A 126 16.44 24.87 6.55
C GLN A 126 16.76 23.39 6.78
N LEU A 127 16.44 22.52 5.82
CA LEU A 127 16.78 21.11 5.91
C LEU A 127 18.28 20.84 5.74
N VAL A 128 19.00 21.73 5.06
CA VAL A 128 20.45 21.60 4.84
C VAL A 128 21.20 21.56 6.16
N GLY A 129 22.07 20.58 6.33
CA GLY A 129 22.83 20.35 7.56
C GLY A 129 22.07 19.58 8.64
N LYS A 130 20.83 19.23 8.41
CA LYS A 130 19.98 18.50 9.36
C LYS A 130 20.13 17.00 9.25
N THR A 131 19.64 16.29 10.27
CA THR A 131 19.63 14.84 10.33
C THR A 131 18.37 14.29 9.68
N ILE A 132 18.56 13.47 8.65
CA ILE A 132 17.49 12.81 7.89
C ILE A 132 17.65 11.31 8.00
N SER A 133 16.58 10.61 8.38
CA SER A 133 16.55 9.15 8.29
C SER A 133 16.01 8.72 6.92
N MET A 134 16.84 8.02 6.15
CA MET A 134 16.47 7.45 4.86
C MET A 134 17.35 6.23 4.54
N THR A 135 16.82 5.30 3.76
CA THR A 135 17.49 4.02 3.47
C THR A 135 18.59 4.16 2.43
N ALA A 136 18.33 4.91 1.35
CA ALA A 136 19.30 5.14 0.28
C ALA A 136 20.02 6.47 0.46
N GLU A 137 21.21 6.59 -0.15
CA GLU A 137 21.87 7.88 -0.27
C GLU A 137 21.04 8.83 -1.15
N PRO A 138 20.95 10.13 -0.81
CA PRO A 138 20.11 11.07 -1.54
C PRO A 138 20.40 11.14 -3.06
N GLU A 139 21.67 11.06 -3.45
CA GLU A 139 22.10 11.18 -4.85
C GLU A 139 21.70 10.00 -5.74
N ILE A 140 21.29 8.88 -5.17
CA ILE A 140 20.85 7.68 -5.91
C ILE A 140 19.39 7.31 -5.61
N ASP A 141 18.69 8.12 -4.84
CA ASP A 141 17.26 7.94 -4.54
C ASP A 141 16.43 8.79 -5.51
N PRO A 142 15.67 8.18 -6.42
CA PRO A 142 14.92 8.94 -7.43
C PRO A 142 13.87 9.86 -6.80
N GLU A 143 13.29 9.51 -5.66
CA GLU A 143 12.35 10.38 -4.95
C GLU A 143 13.05 11.58 -4.35
N PHE A 144 14.18 11.39 -3.69
CA PHE A 144 14.93 12.51 -3.13
C PHE A 144 15.44 13.44 -4.22
N LEU A 145 15.91 12.90 -5.35
CA LEU A 145 16.31 13.70 -6.52
C LEU A 145 15.16 14.54 -7.04
N THR A 146 13.96 13.99 -7.08
CA THR A 146 12.75 14.73 -7.47
C THR A 146 12.45 15.86 -6.47
N TRP A 147 12.48 15.58 -5.17
CA TRP A 147 12.26 16.59 -4.12
C TRP A 147 13.35 17.67 -4.15
N SER A 148 14.61 17.28 -4.30
CA SER A 148 15.74 18.19 -4.41
C SER A 148 15.51 19.23 -5.50
N LYS A 149 15.11 18.77 -6.67
CA LYS A 149 14.82 19.65 -7.82
C LYS A 149 13.64 20.58 -7.55
N LYS A 150 12.54 20.05 -7.03
CA LYS A 150 11.31 20.82 -6.78
C LYS A 150 11.47 21.82 -5.62
N LEU A 151 12.15 21.42 -4.56
CA LEU A 151 12.33 22.24 -3.36
C LEU A 151 13.56 23.16 -3.40
N GLY A 152 14.40 23.00 -4.43
CA GLY A 152 15.62 23.80 -4.55
C GLY A 152 16.67 23.50 -3.47
N ILE A 153 16.76 22.25 -3.03
CA ILE A 153 17.74 21.80 -2.02
C ILE A 153 18.79 20.89 -2.64
N PRO A 154 19.99 20.78 -2.03
CA PRO A 154 21.01 19.86 -2.53
C PRO A 154 20.56 18.39 -2.47
N ALA A 155 21.07 17.57 -3.39
CA ALA A 155 20.91 16.13 -3.37
C ALA A 155 22.12 15.37 -2.83
N ASP A 156 23.19 16.06 -2.44
CA ASP A 156 24.42 15.43 -1.95
C ASP A 156 24.24 14.95 -0.50
N ALA A 157 24.65 13.72 -0.22
CA ALA A 157 24.66 13.18 1.14
C ALA A 157 25.48 14.07 2.12
N SER A 158 26.54 14.70 1.63
CA SER A 158 27.38 15.61 2.41
C SER A 158 26.67 16.88 2.89
N SER A 159 25.53 17.22 2.29
CA SER A 159 24.71 18.38 2.71
C SER A 159 23.82 18.07 3.92
N TYR A 160 23.76 16.83 4.34
CA TYR A 160 22.91 16.35 5.44
C TYR A 160 23.67 15.41 6.36
N ASN A 161 23.10 15.12 7.52
CA ASN A 161 23.51 13.99 8.34
C ASN A 161 22.52 12.83 8.10
N ILE A 162 22.91 11.87 7.25
CA ILE A 162 22.05 10.76 6.86
C ILE A 162 22.20 9.61 7.86
N VAL A 163 21.08 9.16 8.39
CA VAL A 163 20.97 7.95 9.23
C VAL A 163 19.94 7.01 8.62
N ASP A 164 19.99 5.74 8.95
CA ASP A 164 19.02 4.75 8.50
C ASP A 164 18.35 4.11 9.71
N MET A 165 17.13 4.56 9.98
CA MET A 165 16.26 4.02 11.02
C MET A 165 15.02 3.46 10.32
N GLY A 166 14.43 2.38 10.77
CA GLY A 166 13.12 1.94 10.30
C GLY A 166 12.08 3.06 10.45
N SER A 167 11.07 3.10 9.58
CA SER A 167 10.09 4.20 9.55
C SER A 167 9.42 4.45 10.90
N GLN A 168 9.08 3.41 11.64
CA GLN A 168 8.49 3.54 12.96
C GLN A 168 9.45 4.17 13.97
N ASP A 169 10.68 3.70 14.01
CA ASP A 169 11.72 4.24 14.90
C ASP A 169 12.05 5.68 14.53
N ALA A 170 12.14 6.00 13.24
CA ALA A 170 12.36 7.35 12.74
C ALA A 170 11.21 8.29 13.14
N MET A 171 9.97 7.84 13.06
CA MET A 171 8.81 8.61 13.50
C MET A 171 8.91 8.97 14.98
N PHE A 172 9.22 8.01 15.83
CA PHE A 172 9.43 8.25 17.26
C PHE A 172 10.63 9.17 17.55
N ALA A 173 11.71 9.00 16.79
CA ALA A 173 12.90 9.86 16.90
C ALA A 173 12.60 11.32 16.52
N LEU A 174 11.79 11.53 15.47
CA LEU A 174 11.31 12.87 15.11
C LEU A 174 10.45 13.48 16.21
N LYS A 175 9.52 12.73 16.75
CA LYS A 175 8.66 13.15 17.86
C LYS A 175 9.46 13.53 19.10
N ALA A 176 10.53 12.79 19.37
CA ALA A 176 11.42 13.04 20.50
C ALA A 176 12.46 14.16 20.23
N GLY A 177 12.51 14.73 19.03
CA GLY A 177 13.48 15.75 18.65
C GLY A 177 14.91 15.23 18.42
N GLN A 178 15.08 13.93 18.20
CA GLN A 178 16.39 13.29 17.98
C GLN A 178 16.86 13.38 16.53
N ILE A 179 15.93 13.48 15.59
CA ILE A 179 16.19 13.73 14.17
C ILE A 179 15.31 14.87 13.69
N ASP A 180 15.61 15.41 12.52
CA ASP A 180 14.92 16.57 11.94
C ASP A 180 13.97 16.20 10.82
N ALA A 181 14.20 15.07 10.16
CA ALA A 181 13.40 14.60 9.04
C ALA A 181 13.52 13.09 8.85
N PHE A 182 12.55 12.51 8.16
CA PHE A 182 12.63 11.12 7.69
C PHE A 182 11.84 10.92 6.40
N THR A 183 12.21 9.91 5.65
CA THR A 183 11.46 9.45 4.49
C THR A 183 10.69 8.19 4.86
N CYS A 184 9.44 8.10 4.44
CA CYS A 184 8.57 6.99 4.83
C CYS A 184 7.41 6.80 3.86
N CYS A 185 6.76 5.65 3.94
CA CYS A 185 5.39 5.50 3.47
C CYS A 185 4.40 5.93 4.58
N ASP A 186 3.11 6.02 4.28
CA ASP A 186 2.10 6.13 5.31
C ASP A 186 1.89 4.77 6.01
N PRO A 187 1.39 4.73 7.24
CA PRO A 187 0.72 5.84 7.94
C PRO A 187 1.62 6.81 8.71
N TYR A 188 2.91 6.66 8.65
CA TYR A 188 3.85 7.42 9.49
C TYR A 188 3.81 8.92 9.24
N ALA A 189 3.74 9.34 7.99
CA ALA A 189 3.63 10.75 7.64
C ALA A 189 2.32 11.36 8.14
N SER A 190 1.22 10.66 7.94
CA SER A 190 -0.10 11.09 8.40
C SER A 190 -0.21 11.15 9.92
N ILE A 191 0.42 10.21 10.62
CA ILE A 191 0.50 10.24 12.09
C ILE A 191 1.26 11.48 12.58
N ALA A 192 2.40 11.79 11.96
CA ALA A 192 3.20 12.96 12.35
C ALA A 192 2.40 14.26 12.21
N GLU A 193 1.68 14.42 11.12
CA GLU A 193 0.83 15.59 10.90
C GLU A 193 -0.39 15.60 11.83
N PHE A 194 -1.07 14.47 11.98
CA PHE A 194 -2.26 14.36 12.82
C PHE A 194 -1.94 14.62 14.30
N GLU A 195 -0.84 14.08 14.82
CA GLU A 195 -0.38 14.32 16.17
C GLU A 195 0.32 15.68 16.35
N GLY A 196 0.67 16.35 15.26
CA GLY A 196 1.22 17.72 15.29
C GLY A 196 2.70 17.84 15.61
N PHE A 197 3.50 16.77 15.48
CA PHE A 197 4.95 16.82 15.73
C PHE A 197 5.81 16.94 14.47
N GLY A 198 5.21 16.90 13.29
CA GLY A 198 5.91 17.05 12.03
C GLY A 198 4.92 17.38 10.91
N HIS A 199 5.45 17.66 9.73
CA HIS A 199 4.64 17.91 8.53
C HIS A 199 5.33 17.38 7.28
N ILE A 200 4.53 17.13 6.26
CA ILE A 200 5.00 16.64 4.96
C ILE A 200 5.57 17.83 4.18
N LEU A 201 6.83 17.73 3.80
CA LEU A 201 7.53 18.72 2.97
C LEU A 201 7.55 18.29 1.50
N GLY A 202 7.64 17.00 1.22
CA GLY A 202 7.68 16.47 -0.13
C GLY A 202 6.89 15.17 -0.25
N ILE A 203 6.33 14.95 -1.46
CA ILE A 203 5.57 13.75 -1.80
C ILE A 203 6.19 13.14 -3.04
N GLY A 204 6.50 11.86 -2.96
CA GLY A 204 6.97 11.06 -4.08
C GLY A 204 5.85 10.20 -4.64
N TRP A 205 4.99 10.77 -5.45
CA TRP A 205 3.99 10.02 -6.20
C TRP A 205 4.42 9.95 -7.66
N GLY A 206 4.94 8.81 -8.06
CA GLY A 206 5.15 8.54 -9.48
C GLY A 206 3.84 8.46 -10.26
N ALA A 207 2.73 8.48 -9.55
CA ALA A 207 1.40 8.34 -10.08
C ALA A 207 0.40 9.33 -9.51
N ALA A 208 0.81 10.48 -9.03
CA ALA A 208 -0.15 11.54 -8.67
C ALA A 208 -0.89 12.03 -9.92
N ASN A 209 -1.34 11.10 -10.69
CA ASN A 209 -2.10 11.35 -11.90
C ASN A 209 -3.57 11.32 -11.55
N VAL A 210 -4.10 12.48 -11.24
CA VAL A 210 -5.53 12.70 -11.06
C VAL A 210 -6.28 12.77 -12.39
N ASP A 211 -5.63 12.41 -13.47
CA ASP A 211 -6.27 12.29 -14.77
C ASP A 211 -7.34 11.19 -14.69
N SER A 212 -8.57 11.56 -14.98
CA SER A 212 -9.70 10.63 -15.02
C SER A 212 -9.52 9.49 -16.03
N ASP A 213 -8.62 9.67 -17.01
CA ASP A 213 -8.32 8.70 -18.04
C ASP A 213 -7.15 7.77 -17.66
N ALA A 214 -6.52 7.96 -16.49
CA ALA A 214 -5.46 7.09 -16.02
C ALA A 214 -5.98 5.68 -15.74
N THR A 215 -5.34 4.68 -16.32
CA THR A 215 -5.61 3.26 -16.11
C THR A 215 -4.50 2.61 -15.29
N ALA A 216 -4.72 1.36 -14.85
CA ALA A 216 -3.70 0.61 -14.12
C ALA A 216 -2.37 0.49 -14.86
N ASP A 217 -2.36 0.49 -16.21
CA ASP A 217 -1.12 0.42 -17.01
C ASP A 217 -0.34 1.74 -17.07
N THR A 218 -0.88 2.83 -16.56
CA THR A 218 -0.24 4.16 -16.56
C THR A 218 0.89 4.23 -15.54
N TRP A 219 0.84 3.44 -14.47
CA TRP A 219 1.71 3.56 -13.32
C TRP A 219 2.80 2.49 -13.26
N GLY A 220 3.85 2.77 -12.51
CA GLY A 220 4.83 1.77 -12.08
C GLY A 220 4.33 1.01 -10.84
N LEU A 221 4.82 -0.22 -10.69
CA LEU A 221 4.58 -1.03 -9.49
C LEU A 221 5.17 -0.35 -8.24
N CYS A 222 4.46 -0.44 -7.14
CA CYS A 222 4.93 -0.01 -5.82
C CYS A 222 5.03 -1.20 -4.85
N CYS A 223 3.93 -1.90 -4.65
CA CYS A 223 3.87 -3.08 -3.80
C CYS A 223 3.20 -4.24 -4.52
N ILE A 224 3.67 -5.43 -4.20
CA ILE A 224 3.22 -6.67 -4.82
C ILE A 224 2.67 -7.65 -3.79
N TYR A 225 1.83 -8.56 -4.28
CA TYR A 225 1.40 -9.76 -3.61
C TYR A 225 2.32 -10.90 -4.05
N ALA A 226 3.29 -11.23 -3.21
CA ALA A 226 4.34 -12.20 -3.50
C ALA A 226 3.98 -13.58 -2.92
N MET A 227 4.32 -14.63 -3.64
CA MET A 227 4.00 -16.00 -3.24
C MET A 227 5.19 -16.93 -3.46
N SER A 228 5.47 -17.77 -2.48
CA SER A 228 6.51 -18.81 -2.55
C SER A 228 6.25 -19.73 -3.74
N ASN A 229 7.29 -19.99 -4.54
CA ASN A 229 7.21 -20.92 -5.67
C ASN A 229 6.91 -22.34 -5.19
N ASP A 230 7.51 -22.76 -4.10
CA ASP A 230 7.32 -24.08 -3.48
C ASP A 230 5.87 -24.24 -2.98
N PHE A 231 5.33 -23.22 -2.35
CA PHE A 231 3.93 -23.20 -1.92
C PHE A 231 2.96 -23.34 -3.10
N LYS A 232 3.17 -22.58 -4.18
CA LYS A 232 2.33 -22.66 -5.39
C LYS A 232 2.35 -24.08 -6.00
N GLU A 233 3.51 -24.71 -6.01
CA GLU A 233 3.67 -26.05 -6.57
C GLU A 233 3.02 -27.12 -5.70
N LYS A 234 3.19 -27.04 -4.38
CA LYS A 234 2.66 -28.02 -3.43
C LYS A 234 1.18 -27.84 -3.11
N HIS A 235 0.69 -26.61 -3.13
CA HIS A 235 -0.68 -26.24 -2.73
C HIS A 235 -1.36 -25.33 -3.76
N PRO A 236 -1.52 -25.79 -5.03
CA PRO A 236 -2.03 -24.93 -6.10
C PRO A 236 -3.45 -24.43 -5.85
N GLU A 237 -4.31 -25.22 -5.19
CA GLU A 237 -5.67 -24.79 -4.85
C GLU A 237 -5.68 -23.69 -3.78
N LEU A 238 -4.85 -23.83 -2.76
CA LEU A 238 -4.69 -22.75 -1.75
C LEU A 238 -4.14 -21.49 -2.39
N ALA A 239 -3.17 -21.62 -3.28
CA ALA A 239 -2.58 -20.49 -4.00
C ALA A 239 -3.62 -19.74 -4.85
N ARG A 240 -4.47 -20.43 -5.58
CA ARG A 240 -5.55 -19.84 -6.37
C ARG A 240 -6.56 -19.09 -5.49
N ARG A 241 -6.99 -19.72 -4.40
CA ARG A 241 -7.92 -19.11 -3.43
C ARG A 241 -7.32 -17.88 -2.76
N LEU A 242 -6.01 -17.87 -2.49
CA LEU A 242 -5.33 -16.70 -1.93
C LEU A 242 -5.30 -15.52 -2.90
N VAL A 243 -5.04 -15.76 -4.17
CA VAL A 243 -5.09 -14.69 -5.19
C VAL A 243 -6.51 -14.13 -5.31
N TYR A 244 -7.52 -14.99 -5.30
CA TYR A 244 -8.92 -14.56 -5.29
C TYR A 244 -9.28 -13.80 -4.02
N ALA A 245 -8.80 -14.24 -2.87
CA ALA A 245 -8.98 -13.54 -1.59
C ALA A 245 -8.36 -12.14 -1.61
N HIS A 246 -7.20 -11.99 -2.24
CA HIS A 246 -6.55 -10.70 -2.43
C HIS A 246 -7.41 -9.76 -3.30
N GLU A 247 -7.94 -10.25 -4.41
CA GLU A 247 -8.92 -9.51 -5.21
C GLU A 247 -10.13 -9.08 -4.38
N MET A 248 -10.76 -10.01 -3.67
CA MET A 248 -11.92 -9.72 -2.81
C MET A 248 -11.61 -8.65 -1.75
N ALA A 249 -10.43 -8.70 -1.15
CA ALA A 249 -10.01 -7.70 -0.17
C ALA A 249 -9.89 -6.30 -0.79
N ILE A 250 -9.36 -6.20 -1.99
CA ILE A 250 -9.29 -4.93 -2.74
C ILE A 250 -10.69 -4.45 -3.14
N GLU A 251 -11.53 -5.34 -3.67
CA GLU A 251 -12.93 -5.00 -3.99
C GLU A 251 -13.66 -4.48 -2.75
N TYR A 252 -13.47 -5.12 -1.60
CA TYR A 252 -14.04 -4.70 -0.33
C TYR A 252 -13.58 -3.29 0.06
N MET A 253 -12.32 -2.98 -0.11
CA MET A 253 -11.75 -1.66 0.17
C MET A 253 -12.43 -0.55 -0.65
N TYR A 254 -12.76 -0.83 -1.91
CA TYR A 254 -13.46 0.12 -2.79
C TYR A 254 -14.97 0.21 -2.51
N THR A 255 -15.61 -0.89 -2.15
CA THR A 255 -17.07 -0.96 -2.02
C THR A 255 -17.58 -0.80 -0.59
N HIS A 256 -16.72 -1.05 0.41
CA HIS A 256 -17.01 -0.88 1.84
C HIS A 256 -15.90 -0.08 2.53
N PRO A 257 -15.65 1.15 2.07
CA PRO A 257 -14.43 1.86 2.48
C PRO A 257 -14.42 2.30 3.93
N TYR A 258 -15.57 2.57 4.54
CA TYR A 258 -15.62 2.91 5.96
C TYR A 258 -15.21 1.71 6.83
N ASN A 259 -15.80 0.55 6.59
CA ASN A 259 -15.43 -0.68 7.30
C ASN A 259 -13.97 -1.04 7.07
N ALA A 260 -13.48 -0.91 5.84
CA ALA A 260 -12.07 -1.14 5.51
C ALA A 260 -11.16 -0.20 6.31
N ALA A 261 -11.52 1.07 6.44
CA ALA A 261 -10.77 2.04 7.25
C ALA A 261 -10.74 1.65 8.74
N MET A 262 -11.85 1.16 9.29
CA MET A 262 -11.88 0.71 10.69
C MET A 262 -11.05 -0.55 10.91
N MET A 263 -11.01 -1.48 9.95
CA MET A 263 -10.11 -2.64 9.98
C MET A 263 -8.64 -2.21 9.90
N PHE A 264 -8.34 -1.25 9.06
CA PHE A 264 -7.00 -0.65 8.95
C PHE A 264 -6.58 -0.02 10.28
N ALA A 265 -7.46 0.78 10.89
CA ALA A 265 -7.18 1.46 12.15
C ALA A 265 -6.83 0.45 13.26
N ASP A 266 -7.59 -0.63 13.36
CA ASP A 266 -7.36 -1.68 14.35
C ASP A 266 -6.08 -2.48 14.06
N GLY A 267 -5.90 -2.92 12.83
CA GLY A 267 -4.77 -3.77 12.44
C GLY A 267 -3.42 -3.06 12.42
N PHE A 268 -3.41 -1.76 12.17
CA PHE A 268 -2.19 -0.94 12.09
C PHE A 268 -1.97 -0.08 13.32
N ASP A 269 -2.91 -0.10 14.28
CA ASP A 269 -2.87 0.71 15.50
C ASP A 269 -2.73 2.20 15.19
N VAL A 270 -3.60 2.70 14.34
CA VAL A 270 -3.66 4.11 13.96
C VAL A 270 -5.01 4.74 14.32
N ASP A 271 -5.04 6.06 14.43
CA ASP A 271 -6.29 6.78 14.70
C ASP A 271 -7.29 6.53 13.55
N PRO A 272 -8.56 6.28 13.87
CA PRO A 272 -9.61 6.06 12.86
C PRO A 272 -9.72 7.18 11.83
N TYR A 273 -9.47 8.43 12.19
CA TYR A 273 -9.44 9.54 11.25
C TYR A 273 -8.31 9.38 10.22
N VAL A 274 -7.11 9.03 10.66
CA VAL A 274 -5.97 8.75 9.79
C VAL A 274 -6.30 7.59 8.84
N ALA A 275 -6.93 6.54 9.37
CA ALA A 275 -7.33 5.38 8.57
C ALA A 275 -8.35 5.75 7.47
N LEU A 276 -9.36 6.56 7.78
CA LEU A 276 -10.32 7.05 6.79
C LEU A 276 -9.64 7.87 5.69
N ARG A 277 -8.75 8.80 6.07
CA ARG A 277 -7.97 9.58 5.09
C ARG A 277 -7.11 8.69 4.21
N THR A 278 -6.49 7.67 4.79
CA THR A 278 -5.63 6.73 4.06
C THR A 278 -6.41 5.95 3.01
N ILE A 279 -7.56 5.38 3.37
CA ILE A 279 -8.39 4.65 2.40
C ILE A 279 -8.89 5.58 1.30
N TYR A 280 -9.35 6.77 1.65
CA TYR A 280 -9.72 7.79 0.68
C TYR A 280 -8.57 8.12 -0.29
N MET A 281 -7.38 8.33 0.25
CA MET A 281 -6.19 8.65 -0.54
C MET A 281 -5.86 7.55 -1.55
N LYS A 282 -5.84 6.31 -1.10
CA LYS A 282 -5.40 5.15 -1.91
C LYS A 282 -6.43 4.68 -2.92
N THR A 283 -7.70 5.05 -2.76
CA THR A 283 -8.78 4.58 -3.62
C THR A 283 -9.40 5.66 -4.50
N VAL A 284 -9.28 6.94 -4.12
CA VAL A 284 -9.87 8.07 -4.83
C VAL A 284 -8.87 9.18 -5.12
N ALA A 285 -8.25 9.74 -4.10
CA ALA A 285 -7.47 10.97 -4.25
C ALA A 285 -6.22 10.82 -5.12
N GLU A 286 -5.54 9.69 -5.03
CA GLU A 286 -4.37 9.35 -5.87
C GLU A 286 -4.77 8.72 -7.20
N GLY A 287 -6.05 8.43 -7.41
CA GLY A 287 -6.55 7.57 -8.46
C GLY A 287 -6.83 6.17 -7.91
N ARG A 288 -7.07 5.20 -8.79
CA ARG A 288 -7.35 3.80 -8.42
C ARG A 288 -6.03 3.02 -8.22
N THR A 289 -5.20 3.49 -7.29
CA THR A 289 -3.83 2.99 -7.14
C THR A 289 -3.73 1.64 -6.46
N ILE A 290 -4.71 1.27 -5.64
CA ILE A 290 -4.83 -0.09 -5.12
C ILE A 290 -5.47 -0.95 -6.21
N THR A 291 -4.76 -1.97 -6.68
CA THR A 291 -5.21 -2.81 -7.79
C THR A 291 -4.52 -4.18 -7.77
N TRP A 292 -5.23 -5.22 -8.22
CA TRP A 292 -4.64 -6.53 -8.47
C TRP A 292 -4.09 -6.68 -9.90
N HIS A 293 -4.49 -5.77 -10.80
CA HIS A 293 -4.02 -5.78 -12.19
C HIS A 293 -2.52 -5.50 -12.28
N PHE A 294 -1.85 -6.20 -13.17
CA PHE A 294 -0.45 -5.94 -13.49
C PHE A 294 -0.11 -6.38 -14.92
N SER A 295 0.88 -5.73 -15.48
CA SER A 295 1.45 -6.04 -16.79
C SER A 295 2.95 -5.76 -16.79
N GLU A 296 3.64 -6.20 -17.84
CA GLU A 296 5.06 -5.87 -18.03
C GLU A 296 5.28 -4.35 -18.12
N LYS A 297 4.29 -3.61 -18.58
CA LYS A 297 4.33 -2.14 -18.64
C LYS A 297 4.53 -1.49 -17.27
N ASN A 298 3.94 -2.05 -16.25
CA ASN A 298 4.11 -1.55 -14.88
C ASN A 298 5.54 -1.74 -14.37
N ILE A 299 6.24 -2.79 -14.80
CA ILE A 299 7.66 -3.01 -14.52
C ILE A 299 8.52 -1.99 -15.26
N GLU A 300 8.26 -1.77 -16.55
CA GLU A 300 8.96 -0.76 -17.35
C GLU A 300 8.80 0.64 -16.74
N ASN A 301 7.58 1.00 -16.35
CA ASN A 301 7.31 2.30 -15.75
C ASN A 301 8.07 2.49 -14.43
N PHE A 302 8.18 1.44 -13.62
CA PHE A 302 8.98 1.46 -12.41
C PHE A 302 10.48 1.66 -12.71
N GLU A 303 11.03 0.93 -13.65
CA GLU A 303 12.43 1.06 -14.06
C GLU A 303 12.71 2.46 -14.62
N ASN A 304 11.81 3.01 -15.43
CA ASN A 304 11.91 4.35 -16.01
C ASN A 304 11.97 5.45 -14.95
N TYR A 305 11.37 5.23 -13.80
CA TYR A 305 11.45 6.16 -12.69
C TYR A 305 12.91 6.39 -12.23
N TYR A 306 13.73 5.35 -12.26
CA TYR A 306 15.16 5.43 -11.96
C TYR A 306 15.95 5.98 -13.14
N THR A 307 15.70 5.50 -14.35
CA THR A 307 16.50 5.84 -15.53
C THR A 307 16.35 7.29 -15.99
N GLN A 308 15.31 7.99 -15.56
CA GLN A 308 15.18 9.43 -15.82
C GLN A 308 16.30 10.25 -15.17
N TYR A 309 17.02 9.68 -14.20
CA TYR A 309 18.15 10.31 -13.52
C TYR A 309 19.46 9.66 -13.92
N PRO A 310 20.21 10.27 -14.90
CA PRO A 310 21.46 9.69 -15.41
C PRO A 310 22.56 9.48 -14.36
N GLN A 311 22.50 10.22 -13.24
CA GLN A 311 23.46 10.09 -12.14
C GLN A 311 23.30 8.82 -11.31
N ILE A 312 22.17 8.12 -11.41
CA ILE A 312 21.98 6.85 -10.73
C ILE A 312 22.74 5.76 -11.49
N PRO A 313 23.73 5.10 -10.85
CA PRO A 313 24.48 4.02 -11.50
C PRO A 313 23.57 2.85 -11.88
N GLU A 314 23.90 2.17 -12.98
CA GLU A 314 23.11 1.02 -13.47
C GLU A 314 22.96 -0.08 -12.41
N GLU A 315 23.98 -0.35 -11.61
CA GLU A 315 23.94 -1.34 -10.53
C GLU A 315 22.97 -0.99 -9.40
N GLU A 316 22.57 0.28 -9.28
CA GLU A 316 21.60 0.74 -8.29
C GLU A 316 20.17 0.72 -8.82
N ILE A 317 19.98 0.45 -10.09
CA ILE A 317 18.64 0.36 -10.69
C ILE A 317 18.08 -1.04 -10.46
N PRO A 318 16.91 -1.19 -9.80
CA PRO A 318 16.31 -2.49 -9.59
C PRO A 318 15.62 -2.99 -10.87
N ARG A 319 16.37 -3.61 -11.75
CA ARG A 319 15.87 -4.18 -12.99
C ARG A 319 15.48 -5.64 -12.81
N VAL A 320 14.36 -6.01 -13.40
CA VAL A 320 13.94 -7.42 -13.48
C VAL A 320 14.81 -8.15 -14.49
N SER A 321 15.61 -9.10 -14.04
CA SER A 321 16.52 -9.87 -14.90
C SER A 321 15.77 -10.84 -15.79
N ASP A 322 14.72 -11.47 -15.28
CA ASP A 322 13.89 -12.43 -15.99
C ASP A 322 12.42 -12.25 -15.59
N VAL A 323 11.64 -11.62 -16.47
CA VAL A 323 10.22 -11.32 -16.22
C VAL A 323 9.43 -12.60 -15.93
N SER A 324 9.72 -13.70 -16.63
CA SER A 324 9.00 -14.97 -16.45
C SER A 324 9.21 -15.60 -15.07
N LYS A 325 10.34 -15.32 -14.43
CA LYS A 325 10.62 -15.76 -13.06
C LYS A 325 10.05 -14.83 -12.00
N PHE A 326 10.00 -13.53 -12.30
CA PHE A 326 9.51 -12.54 -11.36
C PHE A 326 7.98 -12.47 -11.32
N MET A 327 7.33 -12.57 -12.47
CA MET A 327 5.91 -12.35 -12.65
C MET A 327 5.21 -13.61 -13.14
N THR A 328 4.29 -14.15 -12.35
CA THR A 328 3.53 -15.36 -12.71
C THR A 328 2.08 -15.01 -12.99
N THR A 329 1.70 -15.02 -14.26
CA THR A 329 0.33 -14.67 -14.70
C THR A 329 -0.65 -15.83 -14.63
N ASP A 330 -0.17 -17.07 -14.66
CA ASP A 330 -1.02 -18.26 -14.75
C ASP A 330 -1.93 -18.41 -13.52
N ILE A 331 -1.41 -18.14 -12.33
CA ILE A 331 -2.18 -18.26 -11.11
C ILE A 331 -3.35 -17.27 -11.03
N SER A 332 -3.18 -16.04 -11.53
CA SER A 332 -4.26 -15.04 -11.58
C SER A 332 -5.35 -15.48 -12.59
N LYS A 333 -4.95 -16.02 -13.74
CA LYS A 333 -5.89 -16.56 -14.71
C LYS A 333 -6.65 -17.76 -14.16
N ASP A 334 -5.96 -18.68 -13.51
CA ASP A 334 -6.54 -19.87 -12.90
C ASP A 334 -7.44 -19.52 -11.71
N ALA A 335 -7.16 -18.45 -11.01
CA ALA A 335 -7.99 -17.93 -9.94
C ALA A 335 -9.30 -17.31 -10.45
N GLY A 336 -9.37 -16.98 -11.72
CA GLY A 336 -10.56 -16.37 -12.32
C GLY A 336 -10.82 -14.95 -11.83
N VAL A 337 -9.76 -14.20 -11.59
CA VAL A 337 -9.87 -12.80 -11.16
C VAL A 337 -10.56 -11.95 -12.24
N ASP A 338 -11.39 -11.03 -11.78
CA ASP A 338 -12.10 -10.11 -12.65
C ASP A 338 -11.14 -9.08 -13.28
N ASP A 339 -11.57 -8.45 -14.37
CA ASP A 339 -10.88 -7.30 -14.90
C ASP A 339 -11.05 -6.11 -13.94
N PHE A 340 -9.94 -5.51 -13.50
CA PHE A 340 -9.96 -4.45 -12.52
C PHE A 340 -10.69 -3.18 -13.02
N ASP A 341 -10.43 -2.76 -14.25
CA ASP A 341 -11.02 -1.54 -14.80
C ASP A 341 -12.54 -1.71 -14.99
N GLU A 342 -12.99 -2.88 -15.41
CA GLU A 342 -14.42 -3.21 -15.48
C GLU A 342 -15.08 -3.22 -14.10
N PHE A 343 -14.39 -3.78 -13.10
CA PHE A 343 -14.87 -3.76 -11.71
C PHE A 343 -15.07 -2.33 -11.21
N ILE A 344 -14.08 -1.47 -11.38
CA ILE A 344 -14.14 -0.06 -10.98
C ILE A 344 -15.32 0.66 -11.67
N LYS A 345 -15.43 0.50 -12.97
CA LYS A 345 -16.48 1.14 -13.77
C LYS A 345 -17.88 0.70 -13.36
N LYS A 346 -18.05 -0.56 -13.06
CA LYS A 346 -19.34 -1.14 -12.70
C LYS A 346 -19.75 -0.87 -11.25
N ASN A 347 -18.79 -0.89 -10.31
CA ASN A 347 -19.10 -0.95 -8.88
C ASN A 347 -18.64 0.25 -8.07
N VAL A 348 -17.77 1.10 -8.62
CA VAL A 348 -17.10 2.17 -7.84
C VAL A 348 -17.35 3.56 -8.38
N ASP A 349 -17.22 3.78 -9.69
CA ASP A 349 -17.19 5.13 -10.29
C ASP A 349 -18.44 5.96 -10.00
N ASP A 350 -19.63 5.36 -9.97
CA ASP A 350 -20.86 6.09 -9.70
C ASP A 350 -20.94 6.64 -8.28
N LYS A 351 -20.43 5.87 -7.30
CA LYS A 351 -20.54 6.22 -5.88
C LYS A 351 -19.33 6.99 -5.38
N PHE A 352 -18.15 6.66 -5.87
CA PHE A 352 -16.88 7.27 -5.49
C PHE A 352 -16.10 7.73 -6.72
N PRO A 353 -16.58 8.74 -7.45
CA PRO A 353 -15.88 9.22 -8.65
C PRO A 353 -14.50 9.80 -8.29
N LEU A 354 -13.55 9.70 -9.23
CA LEU A 354 -12.27 10.40 -9.11
C LEU A 354 -12.51 11.90 -8.97
N GLY A 355 -11.72 12.54 -8.11
CA GLY A 355 -11.89 13.97 -7.79
C GLY A 355 -12.93 14.27 -6.71
N MET A 356 -13.60 13.24 -6.19
CA MET A 356 -14.52 13.38 -5.06
C MET A 356 -13.78 13.91 -3.84
N LYS A 357 -14.36 14.90 -3.15
CA LYS A 357 -13.77 15.46 -1.93
C LYS A 357 -13.89 14.51 -0.76
N PHE A 358 -12.96 14.59 0.19
CA PHE A 358 -12.93 13.72 1.36
C PHE A 358 -14.25 13.73 2.15
N GLU A 359 -14.84 14.89 2.40
CA GLU A 359 -16.09 14.97 3.15
C GLU A 359 -17.25 14.26 2.43
N ASP A 360 -17.36 14.43 1.12
CA ASP A 360 -18.38 13.76 0.30
C ASP A 360 -18.15 12.23 0.28
N TRP A 361 -16.90 11.83 0.12
CA TRP A 361 -16.52 10.42 0.20
C TRP A 361 -16.86 9.81 1.57
N TYR A 362 -16.53 10.49 2.65
CA TYR A 362 -16.85 10.08 4.01
C TYR A 362 -18.36 9.90 4.23
N ASN A 363 -19.17 10.84 3.75
CA ASN A 363 -20.62 10.76 3.88
C ASN A 363 -21.20 9.59 3.08
N GLU A 364 -20.70 9.35 1.86
CA GLU A 364 -21.12 8.19 1.06
C GLU A 364 -20.65 6.87 1.68
N ALA A 365 -19.43 6.84 2.18
CA ALA A 365 -18.88 5.66 2.87
C ALA A 365 -19.72 5.28 4.11
N LYS A 366 -20.10 6.25 4.93
CA LYS A 366 -20.99 6.02 6.07
C LYS A 366 -22.33 5.45 5.64
N LYS A 367 -22.90 6.00 4.59
CA LYS A 367 -24.19 5.56 4.07
C LYS A 367 -24.16 4.11 3.58
N ILE A 368 -23.13 3.75 2.83
CA ILE A 368 -22.98 2.39 2.29
C ILE A 368 -22.81 1.38 3.41
N ASP A 369 -21.99 1.69 4.40
CA ASP A 369 -21.67 0.79 5.50
C ASP A 369 -22.64 0.92 6.68
N ASP A 370 -23.72 1.67 6.52
CA ASP A 370 -24.78 1.87 7.51
C ASP A 370 -24.23 2.35 8.88
N ILE A 371 -23.37 3.35 8.85
CA ILE A 371 -22.77 3.96 10.03
C ILE A 371 -23.61 5.16 10.46
N SER A 372 -24.15 5.09 11.68
CA SER A 372 -24.91 6.21 12.25
C SER A 372 -24.00 7.38 12.63
N ASP A 373 -24.56 8.59 12.66
CA ASP A 373 -23.80 9.80 13.03
C ASP A 373 -23.22 9.70 14.46
N ASP A 374 -23.90 8.98 15.37
CA ASP A 374 -23.42 8.77 16.73
C ASP A 374 -22.20 7.84 16.80
N GLU A 375 -22.05 6.93 15.83
CA GLU A 375 -20.95 5.97 15.76
C GLU A 375 -19.79 6.50 14.93
N ALA A 376 -20.07 7.45 14.05
CA ALA A 376 -19.11 7.93 13.05
C ALA A 376 -17.93 8.63 13.71
N VAL A 377 -16.76 8.44 13.10
CA VAL A 377 -15.55 9.16 13.47
C VAL A 377 -15.76 10.65 13.20
N ASP A 378 -15.44 11.48 14.19
CA ASP A 378 -15.49 12.94 14.04
C ASP A 378 -14.36 13.43 13.13
N ILE A 379 -14.70 13.87 11.92
CA ILE A 379 -13.74 14.41 10.97
C ILE A 379 -13.58 15.93 11.07
N SER A 380 -14.27 16.60 12.00
CA SER A 380 -14.16 18.05 12.22
C SER A 380 -12.89 18.44 12.96
N LYS A 381 -12.29 17.52 13.71
CA LYS A 381 -11.00 17.72 14.40
C LYS A 381 -9.86 17.56 13.41
N THR A 382 -9.72 18.54 12.57
CA THR A 382 -8.66 18.54 11.61
C THR A 382 -7.47 19.29 12.18
N ALA A 383 -6.35 18.63 12.38
CA ALA A 383 -5.08 19.33 12.42
C ALA A 383 -4.98 20.16 11.13
N THR A 384 -4.48 21.38 11.24
CA THR A 384 -4.12 22.23 10.08
C THR A 384 -2.94 21.54 9.36
N SER A 385 -3.22 20.47 8.67
CA SER A 385 -2.21 19.60 8.13
C SER A 385 -2.47 19.35 6.66
N TYR A 386 -1.48 18.84 6.00
CA TYR A 386 -1.55 18.35 4.67
C TYR A 386 -2.72 17.36 4.45
N LEU A 387 -3.08 16.58 5.46
CA LEU A 387 -4.21 15.63 5.41
C LEU A 387 -5.55 16.29 5.07
N ASN A 388 -5.70 17.57 5.39
CA ASN A 388 -6.95 18.33 5.20
C ASN A 388 -7.00 19.10 3.90
N LYS A 389 -5.90 19.11 3.15
CA LYS A 389 -5.88 19.79 1.85
C LYS A 389 -6.54 18.93 0.79
N ASP A 390 -7.28 19.57 -0.11
CA ASP A 390 -7.74 18.92 -1.34
C ASP A 390 -6.52 18.45 -2.15
N LEU A 391 -6.72 17.43 -2.96
CA LEU A 391 -5.64 16.87 -3.78
C LEU A 391 -4.95 17.94 -4.65
N LYS A 392 -5.70 18.89 -5.17
CA LYS A 392 -5.18 20.01 -5.95
C LYS A 392 -4.20 20.86 -5.14
N ASP A 393 -4.49 21.10 -3.87
CA ASP A 393 -3.60 21.85 -2.98
C ASP A 393 -2.35 21.02 -2.62
N ARG A 394 -2.49 19.69 -2.57
CA ARG A 394 -1.35 18.78 -2.36
C ARG A 394 -0.38 18.81 -3.55
N GLN A 395 -0.89 18.88 -4.76
CA GLN A 395 -0.09 19.01 -5.97
C GLN A 395 0.73 20.31 -5.97
N SER A 396 0.33 21.33 -5.22
CA SER A 396 1.14 22.56 -5.09
C SER A 396 2.45 22.37 -4.33
N TYR A 397 2.63 21.25 -3.65
CA TYR A 397 3.93 20.81 -3.11
C TYR A 397 4.80 20.11 -4.17
N GLU A 398 4.26 19.89 -5.33
CA GLU A 398 4.95 19.44 -6.51
C GLU A 398 5.51 20.66 -7.27
#